data_1622618c6acabedb1d35af7229807ed8
#
_entry.id   1622618c6acabedb1d35af7229807ed8
#
_cell.length_a   1.000
_cell.length_b   1.000
_cell.length_c   1.000
_cell.angle_alpha   90.00
_cell.angle_beta   90.00
_cell.angle_gamma   90.00
#
_symmetry.space_group_name_H-M   'P 1'
#
loop_
_entity.id
_entity.type
_entity.pdbx_description
1 polymer ?
#
loop_
_entity_poly.entity_id
_entity_poly.type
_entity_poly.pdbx_seq_one_letter_code
_entity_poly.pdbx_strand_id
1 'polypeptide(L)'
;LGMVPYYMFVERDTGARHYFEVPLHRALNIYQGAFQAQSGLARTVRGPSMSATPGKVHVVGKAEMNGEQVFALKFLQARNPDWQDKLWFAKYDESAVWLDDLKPAFGESQFFWEKEMDNFGDAKGSSGQLHTDTVVDYENMVIPTAQFM
;
A
#
# COMPACT_ATOMS: atom_id res chain seq x y z
N LEU A 1 -25.37 7.34 -10.29
CA LEU A 1 -24.58 7.19 -11.50
C LEU A 1 -24.14 5.73 -11.79
N GLY A 2 -24.36 4.77 -10.86
CA GLY A 2 -24.03 3.35 -11.04
C GLY A 2 -22.53 3.01 -11.06
N MET A 3 -21.64 3.98 -10.82
CA MET A 3 -20.20 3.72 -10.72
C MET A 3 -19.82 3.32 -9.31
N VAL A 4 -19.02 2.25 -9.20
CA VAL A 4 -18.47 1.75 -7.93
C VAL A 4 -17.04 2.25 -7.81
N PRO A 5 -16.72 3.11 -6.83
CA PRO A 5 -15.34 3.58 -6.63
C PRO A 5 -14.48 2.41 -6.17
N TYR A 6 -13.27 2.30 -6.75
CA TYR A 6 -12.38 1.18 -6.51
C TYR A 6 -11.14 1.56 -5.69
N TYR A 7 -10.43 2.59 -6.09
CA TYR A 7 -9.27 3.11 -5.37
C TYR A 7 -9.29 4.63 -5.26
N MET A 8 -8.78 5.14 -4.15
CA MET A 8 -8.27 6.50 -4.02
C MET A 8 -6.74 6.44 -4.05
N PHE A 9 -6.14 6.96 -5.12
CA PHE A 9 -4.69 7.03 -5.26
C PHE A 9 -4.16 8.37 -4.76
N VAL A 10 -2.99 8.31 -4.13
CA VAL A 10 -2.13 9.47 -3.92
C VAL A 10 -1.40 9.76 -5.23
N GLU A 11 -1.22 11.03 -5.56
CA GLU A 11 -0.52 11.44 -6.78
C GLU A 11 0.91 10.89 -6.81
N ARG A 12 1.30 10.37 -7.99
CA ARG A 12 2.66 9.85 -8.20
C ARG A 12 3.64 10.99 -8.43
N ASP A 13 4.90 10.74 -8.11
CA ASP A 13 6.01 11.63 -8.40
C ASP A 13 6.34 11.66 -9.91
N THR A 14 5.42 12.23 -10.69
CA THR A 14 5.53 12.33 -12.15
C THR A 14 4.98 13.67 -12.64
N GLY A 15 5.68 14.31 -13.57
CA GLY A 15 5.19 15.54 -14.23
C GLY A 15 4.99 16.72 -13.27
N ALA A 16 3.77 17.21 -13.18
CA ALA A 16 3.40 18.40 -12.40
C ALA A 16 3.09 18.07 -10.91
N ARG A 17 3.83 17.14 -10.29
CA ARG A 17 3.63 16.68 -8.91
C ARG A 17 3.29 17.81 -7.96
N HIS A 18 4.14 18.84 -7.89
CA HIS A 18 3.98 19.95 -6.94
C HIS A 18 2.68 20.74 -7.08
N TYR A 19 2.00 20.60 -8.19
CA TYR A 19 0.70 21.23 -8.40
C TYR A 19 -0.47 20.40 -7.87
N PHE A 20 -0.35 19.06 -7.90
CA PHE A 20 -1.43 18.14 -7.56
C PHE A 20 -1.20 17.41 -6.23
N GLU A 21 -0.01 17.49 -5.64
CA GLU A 21 0.32 16.79 -4.41
C GLU A 21 -0.58 17.21 -3.24
N VAL A 22 -0.98 16.22 -2.47
CA VAL A 22 -1.77 16.40 -1.26
C VAL A 22 -1.07 15.65 -0.13
N PRO A 23 -0.78 16.30 1.02
CA PRO A 23 -0.19 15.62 2.17
C PRO A 23 -0.99 14.38 2.57
N LEU A 24 -0.28 13.31 2.95
CA LEU A 24 -0.89 12.02 3.27
C LEU A 24 -1.94 12.12 4.37
N HIS A 25 -1.72 12.96 5.40
CA HIS A 25 -2.71 13.17 6.45
C HIS A 25 -4.00 13.79 5.92
N ARG A 26 -3.89 14.71 4.95
CA ARG A 26 -5.05 15.34 4.32
C ARG A 26 -5.78 14.36 3.39
N ALA A 27 -5.03 13.59 2.60
CA ALA A 27 -5.58 12.53 1.76
C ALA A 27 -6.36 11.50 2.60
N LEU A 28 -5.82 11.12 3.77
CA LEU A 28 -6.49 10.25 4.73
C LEU A 28 -7.79 10.87 5.26
N ASN A 29 -7.78 12.14 5.65
CA ASN A 29 -8.97 12.83 6.14
C ASN A 29 -10.07 12.91 5.06
N ILE A 30 -9.69 13.23 3.81
CA ILE A 30 -10.63 13.26 2.67
C ILE A 30 -11.25 11.87 2.47
N TYR A 31 -10.42 10.83 2.47
CA TYR A 31 -10.87 9.45 2.33
C TYR A 31 -11.86 9.07 3.43
N GLN A 32 -11.51 9.32 4.69
CA GLN A 32 -12.34 8.99 5.85
C GLN A 32 -13.67 9.73 5.81
N GLY A 33 -13.66 11.02 5.48
CA GLY A 33 -14.89 11.81 5.35
C GLY A 33 -15.80 11.28 4.24
N ALA A 34 -15.26 10.97 3.07
CA ALA A 34 -16.00 10.39 1.96
C ALA A 34 -16.55 9.00 2.31
N PHE A 35 -15.74 8.16 2.98
CA PHE A 35 -16.12 6.82 3.38
C PHE A 35 -17.23 6.81 4.43
N GLN A 36 -17.18 7.73 5.40
CA GLN A 36 -18.20 7.86 6.45
C GLN A 36 -19.54 8.35 5.90
N ALA A 37 -19.51 9.17 4.85
CA ALA A 37 -20.72 9.70 4.22
C ALA A 37 -21.53 8.64 3.44
N GLN A 38 -20.97 7.45 3.22
CA GLN A 38 -21.60 6.39 2.45
C GLN A 38 -22.24 5.32 3.34
N SER A 39 -23.32 4.68 2.83
CA SER A 39 -23.88 3.48 3.44
C SER A 39 -22.89 2.32 3.39
N GLY A 40 -23.05 1.30 4.27
CA GLY A 40 -22.15 0.14 4.33
C GLY A 40 -21.95 -0.56 2.98
N LEU A 41 -23.01 -0.71 2.19
CA LEU A 41 -22.96 -1.35 0.87
C LEU A 41 -22.20 -0.53 -0.18
N ALA A 42 -22.12 0.80 -0.03
CA ALA A 42 -21.40 1.68 -0.95
C ALA A 42 -19.94 1.91 -0.55
N ARG A 43 -19.47 1.36 0.57
CA ARG A 43 -18.12 1.50 1.10
C ARG A 43 -17.16 0.52 0.43
N THR A 44 -16.96 0.67 -0.88
CA THR A 44 -16.14 -0.24 -1.69
C THR A 44 -14.73 0.28 -1.96
N VAL A 45 -14.52 1.60 -1.85
CA VAL A 45 -13.25 2.25 -2.17
C VAL A 45 -12.13 1.83 -1.21
N ARG A 46 -10.93 1.61 -1.75
CA ARG A 46 -9.70 1.36 -1.01
C ARG A 46 -8.77 2.57 -1.10
N GLY A 47 -8.10 2.89 -0.02
CA GLY A 47 -7.12 3.98 -0.03
C GLY A 47 -7.15 4.83 1.26
N PRO A 48 -6.42 5.95 1.26
CA PRO A 48 -5.52 6.39 0.19
C PRO A 48 -4.36 5.44 -0.03
N SER A 49 -3.92 5.25 -1.26
CA SER A 49 -2.86 4.33 -1.59
C SER A 49 -1.82 4.91 -2.54
N MET A 50 -0.57 4.52 -2.34
CA MET A 50 0.60 4.88 -3.15
C MET A 50 1.05 3.67 -3.95
N SER A 51 1.30 3.83 -5.25
CA SER A 51 1.93 2.80 -6.09
C SER A 51 3.43 3.04 -6.12
N ALA A 52 4.14 2.58 -5.11
CA ALA A 52 5.57 2.78 -4.89
C ALA A 52 6.40 1.57 -5.33
N THR A 53 7.73 1.70 -5.26
CA THR A 53 8.67 0.65 -5.68
C THR A 53 8.45 -0.70 -4.99
N PRO A 54 8.26 -0.79 -3.66
CA PRO A 54 8.03 -2.07 -2.98
C PRO A 54 6.65 -2.67 -3.24
N GLY A 55 5.68 -1.86 -3.71
CA GLY A 55 4.33 -2.31 -3.95
C GLY A 55 3.29 -1.21 -3.81
N LYS A 56 2.03 -1.61 -3.70
CA LYS A 56 0.92 -0.70 -3.46
C LYS A 56 0.70 -0.55 -1.95
N VAL A 57 1.08 0.59 -1.40
CA VAL A 57 1.00 0.92 0.03
C VAL A 57 -0.32 1.62 0.33
N HIS A 58 -1.04 1.14 1.31
CA HIS A 58 -2.26 1.74 1.83
C HIS A 58 -1.96 2.49 3.13
N VAL A 59 -2.36 3.75 3.21
CA VAL A 59 -2.37 4.51 4.46
C VAL A 59 -3.65 4.17 5.22
N VAL A 60 -3.53 3.29 6.20
CA VAL A 60 -4.68 2.74 6.96
C VAL A 60 -5.25 3.77 7.92
N GLY A 61 -4.37 4.53 8.58
CA GLY A 61 -4.81 5.50 9.58
C GLY A 61 -3.66 6.21 10.27
N LYS A 62 -4.02 7.03 11.25
CA LYS A 62 -3.11 7.65 12.22
C LYS A 62 -3.36 7.03 13.59
N ALA A 63 -2.32 6.86 14.36
CA ALA A 63 -2.39 6.39 15.73
C ALA A 63 -1.34 7.10 16.60
N GLU A 64 -1.55 7.07 17.91
CA GLU A 64 -0.53 7.39 18.89
C GLU A 64 -0.13 6.07 19.59
N MET A 65 1.14 5.72 19.51
CA MET A 65 1.68 4.49 20.05
C MET A 65 3.00 4.80 20.77
N ASN A 66 3.13 4.38 22.02
CA ASN A 66 4.31 4.64 22.85
C ASN A 66 4.70 6.13 22.96
N GLY A 67 3.70 7.04 22.92
CA GLY A 67 3.94 8.49 22.93
C GLY A 67 4.41 9.09 21.60
N GLU A 68 4.44 8.31 20.53
CA GLU A 68 4.79 8.75 19.18
C GLU A 68 3.56 8.71 18.27
N GLN A 69 3.34 9.80 17.52
CA GLN A 69 2.33 9.81 16.46
C GLN A 69 2.87 9.09 15.23
N VAL A 70 2.05 8.21 14.68
CA VAL A 70 2.45 7.36 13.55
C VAL A 70 1.35 7.27 12.48
N PHE A 71 1.77 7.03 11.24
CA PHE A 71 0.93 6.44 10.21
C PHE A 71 0.97 4.92 10.33
N ALA A 72 -0.20 4.29 10.34
CA ALA A 72 -0.34 2.85 10.15
C ALA A 72 -0.47 2.55 8.65
N LEU A 73 0.35 1.67 8.15
CA LEU A 73 0.50 1.36 6.74
C LEU A 73 0.42 -0.15 6.52
N LYS A 74 -0.01 -0.57 5.33
CA LYS A 74 0.08 -1.96 4.88
C LYS A 74 0.22 -2.05 3.38
N PHE A 75 0.70 -3.19 2.87
CA PHE A 75 0.67 -3.46 1.45
C PHE A 75 -0.67 -4.05 1.02
N LEU A 76 -1.30 -3.48 -0.01
CA LEU A 76 -2.41 -4.08 -0.74
C LEU A 76 -1.91 -5.06 -1.80
N GLN A 77 -0.75 -4.75 -2.37
CA GLN A 77 0.02 -5.60 -3.28
C GLN A 77 1.49 -5.34 -2.98
N ALA A 78 2.29 -6.37 -2.90
CA ALA A 78 3.70 -6.26 -2.59
C ALA A 78 4.55 -7.07 -3.59
N ARG A 79 5.83 -6.69 -3.75
CA ARG A 79 6.78 -7.48 -4.55
C ARG A 79 7.06 -8.83 -3.93
N ASN A 80 7.13 -8.90 -2.60
CA ASN A 80 7.16 -10.15 -1.87
C ASN A 80 5.74 -10.42 -1.32
N PRO A 81 5.10 -11.55 -1.68
CA PRO A 81 3.77 -11.89 -1.17
C PRO A 81 3.68 -11.93 0.36
N ASP A 82 4.77 -12.26 1.03
CA ASP A 82 4.82 -12.35 2.50
C ASP A 82 4.69 -10.98 3.19
N TRP A 83 4.83 -9.88 2.46
CA TRP A 83 4.62 -8.52 3.00
C TRP A 83 3.16 -8.09 2.96
N GLN A 84 2.35 -8.77 2.18
CA GLN A 84 0.97 -8.39 1.98
C GLN A 84 0.19 -8.43 3.29
N ASP A 85 -0.63 -7.42 3.50
CA ASP A 85 -1.47 -7.22 4.68
C ASP A 85 -0.74 -7.11 6.04
N LYS A 86 0.59 -7.23 6.10
CA LYS A 86 1.34 -6.89 7.31
C LYS A 86 1.19 -5.40 7.61
N LEU A 87 0.83 -5.07 8.87
CA LEU A 87 0.82 -3.69 9.35
C LEU A 87 2.24 -3.27 9.71
N TRP A 88 2.59 -2.06 9.33
CA TRP A 88 3.83 -1.41 9.71
C TRP A 88 3.62 0.08 9.93
N PHE A 89 4.59 0.76 10.55
CA PHE A 89 4.40 2.09 11.07
C PHE A 89 5.51 3.03 10.59
N ALA A 90 5.10 4.22 10.19
CA ALA A 90 6.00 5.33 9.90
C ALA A 90 5.73 6.47 10.87
N LYS A 91 6.75 7.25 11.19
CA LYS A 91 6.58 8.49 11.95
C LYS A 91 5.59 9.38 11.25
N TYR A 92 4.70 10.01 12.03
CA TYR A 92 3.81 11.00 11.49
C TYR A 92 4.62 12.22 11.03
N ASP A 93 4.43 12.61 9.78
CA ASP A 93 4.95 13.84 9.20
C ASP A 93 3.80 14.53 8.45
N GLU A 94 3.49 15.76 8.90
CA GLU A 94 2.40 16.53 8.32
C GLU A 94 2.67 16.94 6.87
N SER A 95 3.95 17.08 6.51
CA SER A 95 4.38 17.48 5.17
C SER A 95 4.53 16.32 4.20
N ALA A 96 4.58 15.07 4.68
CA ALA A 96 4.80 13.91 3.83
C ALA A 96 3.68 13.75 2.78
N VAL A 97 4.07 13.63 1.52
CA VAL A 97 3.18 13.47 0.37
C VAL A 97 3.34 12.10 -0.29
N TRP A 98 4.46 11.41 -0.04
CA TRP A 98 4.78 10.13 -0.66
C TRP A 98 5.52 9.19 0.30
N LEU A 99 5.70 7.92 -0.12
CA LEU A 99 6.39 6.90 0.67
C LEU A 99 7.82 7.30 1.06
N ASP A 100 8.55 7.92 0.13
CA ASP A 100 9.96 8.28 0.31
C ASP A 100 10.16 9.44 1.32
N ASP A 101 9.10 10.19 1.64
CA ASP A 101 9.12 11.22 2.68
C ASP A 101 8.98 10.60 4.09
N LEU A 102 8.53 9.35 4.18
CA LEU A 102 8.25 8.69 5.45
C LEU A 102 9.52 8.07 6.06
N LYS A 103 9.56 8.09 7.39
CA LYS A 103 10.63 7.47 8.18
C LYS A 103 10.05 6.38 9.08
N PRO A 104 10.78 5.29 9.35
CA PRO A 104 10.34 4.27 10.28
C PRO A 104 10.02 4.84 11.67
N ALA A 105 8.99 4.31 12.31
CA ALA A 105 8.63 4.65 13.68
C ALA A 105 9.47 3.88 14.72
N PHE A 106 9.33 4.23 15.98
CA PHE A 106 9.87 3.50 17.14
C PHE A 106 11.38 3.34 17.16
N GLY A 107 12.13 4.26 16.53
CA GLY A 107 13.58 4.24 16.52
C GLY A 107 14.20 3.24 15.53
N GLU A 108 13.41 2.59 14.71
CA GLU A 108 13.91 1.74 13.65
C GLU A 108 14.69 2.58 12.62
N SER A 109 15.76 2.01 12.08
CA SER A 109 16.59 2.68 11.06
C SER A 109 16.09 2.50 9.64
N GLN A 110 15.36 1.41 9.40
CA GLN A 110 14.84 1.02 8.09
C GLN A 110 13.49 0.33 8.24
N PHE A 111 12.64 0.42 7.22
CA PHE A 111 11.46 -0.40 7.15
C PHE A 111 11.83 -1.87 6.92
N PHE A 112 10.99 -2.79 7.39
CA PHE A 112 11.28 -4.23 7.31
C PHE A 112 11.47 -4.72 5.86
N TRP A 113 10.81 -4.10 4.90
CA TRP A 113 10.87 -4.45 3.49
C TRP A 113 12.11 -3.89 2.77
N GLU A 114 12.74 -2.82 3.28
CA GLU A 114 13.94 -2.22 2.66
C GLU A 114 15.10 -3.19 2.67
N LYS A 115 15.34 -3.86 3.79
CA LYS A 115 16.42 -4.87 3.93
C LYS A 115 16.27 -6.02 2.94
N GLU A 116 15.03 -6.43 2.66
CA GLU A 116 14.75 -7.48 1.70
C GLU A 116 14.85 -6.97 0.26
N MET A 117 14.50 -5.69 0.02
CA MET A 117 14.64 -5.08 -1.32
C MET A 117 16.10 -4.96 -1.75
N ASP A 118 17.02 -4.66 -0.85
CA ASP A 118 18.46 -4.61 -1.13
C ASP A 118 18.94 -5.98 -1.66
N ASN A 119 18.48 -7.08 -1.08
CA ASN A 119 18.78 -8.44 -1.53
C ASN A 119 18.22 -8.76 -2.93
N PHE A 120 17.09 -8.17 -3.32
CA PHE A 120 16.55 -8.32 -4.68
C PHE A 120 17.33 -7.51 -5.72
N GLY A 121 18.03 -6.43 -5.31
CA GLY A 121 18.93 -5.62 -6.16
C GLY A 121 20.17 -6.39 -6.56
N ASP A 122 20.78 -7.07 -5.63
CA ASP A 122 22.02 -7.85 -5.83
C ASP A 122 21.81 -9.10 -6.70
N ALA A 123 20.61 -9.69 -6.69
CA ALA A 123 20.26 -10.83 -7.54
C ALA A 123 20.15 -10.47 -9.04
N LYS A 124 20.04 -9.20 -9.41
CA LYS A 124 20.03 -8.75 -10.82
C LYS A 124 21.41 -8.67 -11.47
N GLY A 125 22.49 -8.83 -10.71
CA GLY A 125 23.86 -8.87 -11.21
C GLY A 125 24.28 -10.23 -11.81
N SER A 126 23.51 -11.28 -11.63
CA SER A 126 23.70 -12.59 -12.25
C SER A 126 22.69 -12.74 -13.38
N SER A 127 23.17 -12.71 -14.62
CA SER A 127 22.39 -12.92 -15.83
C SER A 127 21.75 -14.30 -15.83
N GLY A 128 20.58 -14.41 -15.22
CA GLY A 128 19.70 -15.58 -15.26
C GLY A 128 18.43 -15.19 -16.00
N GLN A 129 18.17 -15.89 -17.12
CA GLN A 129 16.95 -15.78 -17.91
C GLN A 129 15.72 -15.74 -17.01
N LEU A 130 14.89 -14.72 -17.22
CA LEU A 130 13.52 -14.69 -16.76
C LEU A 130 12.81 -15.91 -17.34
N HIS A 131 12.56 -16.91 -16.49
CA HIS A 131 11.55 -17.92 -16.79
C HIS A 131 10.20 -17.21 -16.78
N THR A 132 9.70 -16.94 -17.97
CA THR A 132 8.34 -16.44 -18.23
C THR A 132 7.33 -17.60 -18.28
N ASP A 133 7.45 -18.59 -17.42
CA ASP A 133 6.56 -19.73 -17.38
C ASP A 133 5.93 -19.89 -16.00
N THR A 134 5.05 -18.95 -15.66
CA THR A 134 3.91 -19.25 -14.80
C THR A 134 2.68 -18.64 -15.47
N VAL A 135 2.30 -19.22 -16.59
CA VAL A 135 0.93 -19.14 -17.07
C VAL A 135 0.11 -19.90 -16.02
N VAL A 136 -0.61 -19.18 -15.18
CA VAL A 136 -1.59 -19.78 -14.28
C VAL A 136 -2.68 -20.34 -15.19
N ASP A 137 -2.72 -21.65 -15.33
CA ASP A 137 -3.74 -22.36 -16.08
C ASP A 137 -5.05 -22.30 -15.29
N TYR A 138 -5.88 -21.33 -15.62
CA TYR A 138 -7.19 -21.13 -14.98
C TYR A 138 -8.21 -22.19 -15.38
N GLU A 139 -7.94 -23.04 -16.39
CA GLU A 139 -8.87 -24.07 -16.86
C GLU A 139 -8.87 -25.32 -15.95
N ASN A 140 -7.83 -25.52 -15.13
CA ASN A 140 -7.70 -26.66 -14.23
C ASN A 140 -7.85 -26.33 -12.75
N MET A 141 -8.34 -25.13 -12.41
CA MET A 141 -8.55 -24.72 -11.03
C MET A 141 -9.84 -25.37 -10.49
N VAL A 142 -9.73 -26.55 -9.88
CA VAL A 142 -10.83 -27.18 -9.13
C VAL A 142 -11.08 -26.36 -7.86
N ILE A 143 -12.15 -25.59 -7.85
CA ILE A 143 -12.62 -24.91 -6.63
C ILE A 143 -13.31 -25.99 -5.77
N PRO A 144 -12.83 -26.28 -4.54
CA PRO A 144 -13.54 -27.19 -3.64
C PRO A 144 -14.91 -26.60 -3.33
N THR A 145 -15.95 -27.33 -3.67
CA THR A 145 -17.32 -26.96 -3.27
C THR A 145 -17.42 -27.09 -1.75
N ALA A 146 -17.53 -25.96 -1.05
CA ALA A 146 -17.81 -25.98 0.38
C ALA A 146 -19.19 -26.59 0.58
N GLN A 147 -19.25 -27.76 1.23
CA GLN A 147 -20.49 -28.33 1.70
C GLN A 147 -20.95 -27.51 2.91
N PHE A 148 -22.00 -26.72 2.71
CA PHE A 148 -22.77 -26.16 3.81
C PHE A 148 -23.67 -27.26 4.35
N MET A 149 -23.39 -27.74 5.56
CA MET A 149 -24.38 -28.38 6.42
C MET A 149 -25.04 -27.35 7.31
#